data_a482a6eca41dcd75138a634aa62d2052
#
_entry.id   a482a6eca41dcd75138a634aa62d2052
#
_cell.length_a   1.000
_cell.length_b   1.000
_cell.length_c   1.000
_cell.angle_alpha   90.00
_cell.angle_beta   90.00
_cell.angle_gamma   90.00
#
_symmetry.space_group_name_H-M   'P 1'
#
loop_
_entity.id
_entity.type
_entity.pdbx_description
1 polymer ?
#
loop_
_entity_poly.entity_id
_entity_poly.type
_entity_poly.pdbx_seq_one_letter_code
_entity_poly.pdbx_strand_id
1 'polypeptide(L)'
;MSMMPLGAFLLSALCFLGTAIPPGLQYASFSYNSTKFLHLVMDPDSGTLYLGATNFLFQLTSDLAMEEVVSTGPFYDSKDCLPPVTMENCPLAQKTDNYNKLLLVSSLEKELIVCGSVWQGICEKRRLGSIKNVLFQPQTPGDTQYVAANDPNISTVGLVGYSKDNVPLLFVGRGYTSRGVGGSIPPITTRNLRAHPGEVPGPDSHPIFSYEETAKLAVGRLSEYNHHFIQSFTHGSSVYFLFYRRDLKSHSREYRTYISKICLDDSHYYSYVELPLLCRGKEKTYSLLQAAYVAQPGGEGDTGAAQGDVLFAAFSAWQASSGKLSEESALCIYTMDEVDRLTTQTRDLCYTKDGKSEEGVEVAYIEYDVNSICVQLSAVSGHLRHA
;
A
#
# COMPACT_ATOMS: atom_id res chain seq x y z
N MET A 1 83.64 17.58 -4.08
CA MET A 1 82.80 16.52 -4.70
C MET A 1 81.99 15.91 -3.62
N SER A 2 80.72 16.23 -3.52
CA SER A 2 79.74 15.39 -2.89
C SER A 2 78.34 15.94 -3.28
N MET A 3 77.57 15.13 -3.93
CA MET A 3 76.22 15.39 -4.43
C MET A 3 75.22 15.34 -3.28
N MET A 4 74.37 16.35 -3.16
CA MET A 4 73.16 16.33 -2.37
C MET A 4 72.03 15.55 -3.12
N PRO A 5 71.21 14.74 -2.46
CA PRO A 5 69.98 14.25 -3.05
C PRO A 5 68.82 15.22 -2.74
N LEU A 6 68.10 15.55 -3.79
CA LEU A 6 66.80 16.25 -3.73
C LEU A 6 65.77 15.41 -2.94
N GLY A 7 65.28 15.97 -1.85
CA GLY A 7 64.11 15.44 -1.14
C GLY A 7 62.82 15.78 -1.89
N ALA A 8 62.12 14.76 -2.35
CA ALA A 8 60.77 14.89 -2.92
C ALA A 8 59.77 15.14 -1.77
N PHE A 9 59.21 16.32 -1.73
CA PHE A 9 58.03 16.64 -0.90
C PHE A 9 56.80 16.02 -1.58
N LEU A 10 56.32 14.89 -1.06
CA LEU A 10 55.01 14.36 -1.34
C LEU A 10 53.99 15.22 -0.59
N LEU A 11 53.36 16.18 -1.27
CA LEU A 11 52.11 16.78 -0.84
C LEU A 11 51.00 15.72 -0.97
N SER A 12 50.64 15.05 0.12
CA SER A 12 49.38 14.32 0.23
C SER A 12 48.23 15.31 0.25
N ALA A 13 47.65 15.57 -0.91
CA ALA A 13 46.37 16.26 -1.00
C ALA A 13 45.30 15.33 -0.45
N LEU A 14 44.95 15.48 0.82
CA LEU A 14 43.70 14.94 1.36
C LEU A 14 42.56 15.64 0.60
N CYS A 15 42.02 14.98 -0.41
CA CYS A 15 40.70 15.30 -0.92
C CYS A 15 39.68 15.04 0.19
N PHE A 16 39.34 16.05 0.97
CA PHE A 16 38.08 16.09 1.68
C PHE A 16 36.97 16.05 0.62
N LEU A 17 36.38 14.88 0.42
CA LEU A 17 35.10 14.71 -0.28
C LEU A 17 34.01 15.34 0.62
N GLY A 18 34.03 16.64 0.77
CA GLY A 18 32.86 17.39 1.09
C GLY A 18 31.93 17.26 -0.12
N THR A 19 30.72 16.78 0.08
CA THR A 19 29.65 16.84 -0.90
C THR A 19 29.29 18.30 -1.16
N ALA A 20 30.16 19.02 -1.91
CA ALA A 20 29.87 20.37 -2.35
C ALA A 20 28.75 20.27 -3.39
N ILE A 21 27.58 20.76 -3.04
CA ILE A 21 26.49 21.00 -4.00
C ILE A 21 27.07 21.91 -5.09
N PRO A 22 26.89 21.56 -6.38
CA PRO A 22 27.40 22.36 -7.46
C PRO A 22 26.92 23.81 -7.30
N PRO A 23 27.77 24.81 -7.48
CA PRO A 23 27.36 26.20 -7.39
C PRO A 23 26.28 26.49 -8.43
N GLY A 24 25.08 26.86 -7.96
CA GLY A 24 23.91 27.13 -8.79
C GLY A 24 22.72 26.19 -8.60
N LEU A 25 22.86 25.05 -7.90
CA LEU A 25 21.71 24.21 -7.56
C LEU A 25 20.94 24.84 -6.39
N GLN A 26 19.73 25.32 -6.68
CA GLN A 26 18.78 25.76 -5.67
C GLN A 26 17.87 24.62 -5.30
N TYR A 27 17.65 24.40 -4.01
CA TYR A 27 16.70 23.39 -3.51
C TYR A 27 16.06 23.88 -2.22
N ALA A 28 14.79 23.46 -2.02
CA ALA A 28 14.11 23.62 -0.74
C ALA A 28 14.39 22.40 0.13
N SER A 29 14.44 22.58 1.44
CA SER A 29 14.61 21.49 2.39
C SER A 29 13.78 21.70 3.65
N PHE A 30 13.22 20.64 4.16
CA PHE A 30 12.56 20.59 5.46
C PHE A 30 13.22 19.53 6.32
N SER A 31 13.55 19.88 7.54
CA SER A 31 14.09 18.96 8.55
C SER A 31 13.41 19.19 9.89
N TYR A 32 13.22 18.12 10.64
CA TYR A 32 12.66 18.18 11.98
C TYR A 32 13.37 17.18 12.87
N ASN A 33 13.89 17.65 14.00
CA ASN A 33 14.65 16.81 14.92
C ASN A 33 13.70 15.88 15.69
N SER A 34 14.17 14.67 15.99
CA SER A 34 13.49 13.70 16.84
C SER A 34 12.33 12.94 16.21
N THR A 35 12.17 12.93 14.88
CA THR A 35 11.16 12.11 14.21
C THR A 35 11.68 11.52 12.91
N LYS A 36 11.07 10.39 12.50
CA LYS A 36 11.31 9.75 11.22
C LYS A 36 10.14 10.05 10.29
N PHE A 37 10.41 10.59 9.10
CA PHE A 37 9.41 10.79 8.05
C PHE A 37 9.05 9.45 7.41
N LEU A 38 7.76 9.22 7.16
CA LEU A 38 7.23 7.94 6.73
C LEU A 38 6.44 8.01 5.43
N HIS A 39 5.51 8.97 5.32
CA HIS A 39 4.68 9.17 4.15
C HIS A 39 4.61 10.65 3.78
N LEU A 40 4.61 10.93 2.47
CA LEU A 40 4.44 12.25 1.90
C LEU A 40 3.34 12.19 0.86
N VAL A 41 2.38 13.11 0.93
CA VAL A 41 1.35 13.30 -0.08
C VAL A 41 1.19 14.79 -0.37
N MET A 42 0.74 15.09 -1.57
CA MET A 42 0.46 16.44 -2.02
C MET A 42 -1.02 16.56 -2.38
N ASP A 43 -1.65 17.64 -1.95
CA ASP A 43 -2.97 18.01 -2.46
C ASP A 43 -2.78 18.58 -3.88
N PRO A 44 -3.32 17.95 -4.91
CA PRO A 44 -3.12 18.39 -6.29
C PRO A 44 -3.77 19.75 -6.58
N ASP A 45 -4.78 20.16 -5.81
CA ASP A 45 -5.50 21.40 -6.03
C ASP A 45 -4.76 22.61 -5.46
N SER A 46 -4.17 22.47 -4.28
CA SER A 46 -3.49 23.58 -3.57
C SER A 46 -1.97 23.52 -3.65
N GLY A 47 -1.39 22.37 -3.99
CA GLY A 47 0.05 22.13 -3.91
C GLY A 47 0.57 21.98 -2.47
N THR A 48 -0.31 21.98 -1.47
CA THR A 48 0.05 21.77 -0.07
C THR A 48 0.57 20.36 0.15
N LEU A 49 1.68 20.23 0.87
CA LEU A 49 2.31 18.97 1.20
C LEU A 49 1.93 18.53 2.62
N TYR A 50 1.55 17.28 2.76
CA TYR A 50 1.30 16.65 4.05
C TYR A 50 2.32 15.57 4.29
N LEU A 51 2.99 15.62 5.45
CA LEU A 51 4.07 14.71 5.80
C LEU A 51 3.74 13.97 7.09
N GLY A 52 3.50 12.68 6.97
CA GLY A 52 3.28 11.77 8.09
C GLY A 52 4.59 11.22 8.63
N ALA A 53 4.77 11.30 9.94
CA ALA A 53 6.00 10.91 10.61
C ALA A 53 5.70 10.04 11.85
N THR A 54 6.75 9.64 12.57
CA THR A 54 6.60 9.03 13.89
C THR A 54 6.18 10.11 14.88
N ASN A 55 4.99 9.96 15.48
CA ASN A 55 4.39 10.86 16.47
C ASN A 55 4.03 12.27 15.98
N PHE A 56 4.18 12.58 14.70
CA PHE A 56 3.87 13.89 14.16
C PHE A 56 3.23 13.84 12.78
N LEU A 57 2.44 14.85 12.49
CA LEU A 57 1.91 15.17 11.18
C LEU A 57 2.21 16.64 10.88
N PHE A 58 2.72 16.91 9.69
CA PHE A 58 3.10 18.25 9.24
C PHE A 58 2.29 18.65 8.01
N GLN A 59 1.95 19.93 7.94
CA GLN A 59 1.46 20.61 6.76
C GLN A 59 2.52 21.60 6.31
N LEU A 60 2.94 21.50 5.05
CA LEU A 60 3.99 22.31 4.45
C LEU A 60 3.48 22.98 3.18
N THR A 61 4.04 24.11 2.86
CA THR A 61 3.88 24.71 1.53
C THR A 61 4.59 23.89 0.46
N SER A 62 4.34 24.18 -0.81
CA SER A 62 5.09 23.61 -1.93
C SER A 62 6.60 23.90 -1.85
N ASP A 63 7.02 24.96 -1.16
CA ASP A 63 8.41 25.34 -0.93
C ASP A 63 9.00 24.73 0.34
N LEU A 64 8.29 23.77 0.95
CA LEU A 64 8.68 23.09 2.20
C LEU A 64 8.72 23.99 3.44
N ALA A 65 8.07 25.16 3.42
CA ALA A 65 7.89 25.94 4.65
C ALA A 65 6.80 25.29 5.52
N MET A 66 7.08 25.18 6.84
CA MET A 66 6.13 24.59 7.77
C MET A 66 4.98 25.55 8.08
N GLU A 67 3.74 25.14 7.78
CA GLU A 67 2.52 25.88 8.11
C GLU A 67 1.92 25.43 9.43
N GLU A 68 1.74 24.10 9.56
CA GLU A 68 1.17 23.50 10.76
C GLU A 68 1.92 22.22 11.14
N VAL A 69 1.94 21.94 12.44
CA VAL A 69 2.38 20.67 13.01
C VAL A 69 1.42 20.23 14.12
N VAL A 70 1.11 18.94 14.15
CA VAL A 70 0.32 18.33 15.21
C VAL A 70 1.01 17.09 15.74
N SER A 71 0.90 16.86 17.05
CA SER A 71 1.37 15.62 17.67
C SER A 71 0.31 14.54 17.45
N THR A 72 0.75 13.39 16.92
CA THR A 72 -0.05 12.18 16.72
C THR A 72 0.42 11.02 17.63
N GLY A 73 1.24 11.33 18.62
CA GLY A 73 1.79 10.38 19.59
C GLY A 73 2.96 11.01 20.37
N PRO A 74 3.62 10.23 21.25
CA PRO A 74 3.28 8.86 21.63
C PRO A 74 2.05 8.78 22.55
N PHE A 75 1.34 7.65 22.48
CA PHE A 75 0.16 7.39 23.31
C PHE A 75 0.37 6.17 24.21
N TYR A 76 -0.45 6.06 25.27
CA TYR A 76 -0.55 4.81 26.00
C TYR A 76 -1.28 3.79 25.14
N ASP A 77 -0.64 2.66 24.84
CA ASP A 77 -1.15 1.61 24.01
C ASP A 77 -0.56 0.25 24.34
N SER A 78 -1.25 -0.80 23.96
CA SER A 78 -0.78 -2.17 23.91
C SER A 78 -1.44 -2.88 22.74
N LYS A 79 -0.68 -3.65 21.98
CA LYS A 79 -1.21 -4.45 20.86
C LYS A 79 -2.28 -5.47 21.29
N ASP A 80 -2.35 -5.79 22.58
CA ASP A 80 -3.28 -6.77 23.13
C ASP A 80 -4.56 -6.12 23.70
N CYS A 81 -4.67 -4.79 23.66
CA CYS A 81 -5.82 -4.05 24.15
C CYS A 81 -6.60 -3.36 23.02
N LEU A 82 -7.91 -3.26 23.20
CA LEU A 82 -8.79 -2.55 22.28
C LEU A 82 -9.01 -1.09 22.77
N PRO A 83 -9.05 -0.11 21.86
CA PRO A 83 -9.40 1.26 22.22
C PRO A 83 -10.87 1.38 22.66
N PRO A 84 -11.17 2.34 23.55
CA PRO A 84 -10.27 3.31 24.15
C PRO A 84 -9.33 2.66 25.18
N VAL A 85 -8.03 2.92 25.06
CA VAL A 85 -7.01 2.36 25.98
C VAL A 85 -6.84 3.29 27.17
N THR A 86 -7.11 2.79 28.37
CA THR A 86 -6.91 3.48 29.64
C THR A 86 -6.09 2.62 30.59
N MET A 87 -5.51 3.21 31.62
CA MET A 87 -4.77 2.45 32.64
C MET A 87 -5.65 1.45 33.42
N GLU A 88 -6.97 1.68 33.43
CA GLU A 88 -7.92 0.80 34.11
C GLU A 88 -8.24 -0.44 33.31
N ASN A 89 -8.47 -0.29 31.97
CA ASN A 89 -8.87 -1.40 31.11
C ASN A 89 -7.67 -2.10 30.45
N CYS A 90 -6.48 -1.50 30.47
CA CYS A 90 -5.26 -2.04 29.89
C CYS A 90 -4.04 -1.78 30.81
N PRO A 91 -3.85 -2.54 31.88
CA PRO A 91 -2.71 -2.38 32.78
C PRO A 91 -1.33 -2.58 32.13
N LEU A 92 -1.30 -3.24 30.95
CA LEU A 92 -0.08 -3.48 30.16
C LEU A 92 0.21 -2.35 29.16
N ALA A 93 -0.62 -1.31 29.10
CA ALA A 93 -0.39 -0.18 28.21
C ALA A 93 0.90 0.57 28.58
N GLN A 94 1.68 0.88 27.57
CA GLN A 94 2.93 1.61 27.67
C GLN A 94 2.92 2.80 26.75
N LYS A 95 3.76 3.79 27.03
CA LYS A 95 3.98 4.92 26.12
C LYS A 95 4.60 4.41 24.83
N THR A 96 3.80 4.38 23.76
CA THR A 96 4.09 3.73 22.49
C THR A 96 4.11 4.77 21.38
N ASP A 97 5.16 4.74 20.56
CA ASP A 97 5.27 5.60 19.39
C ASP A 97 4.20 5.24 18.35
N ASN A 98 3.59 6.28 17.79
CA ASN A 98 2.62 6.16 16.72
C ASN A 98 3.32 6.39 15.37
N TYR A 99 3.44 5.33 14.60
CA TYR A 99 3.98 5.39 13.25
C TYR A 99 2.86 5.69 12.27
N ASN A 100 3.00 6.74 11.45
CA ASN A 100 2.07 6.96 10.37
C ASN A 100 2.11 5.76 9.41
N LYS A 101 0.97 5.12 9.18
CA LYS A 101 0.85 3.88 8.38
C LYS A 101 0.17 4.11 7.03
N LEU A 102 -0.64 5.16 6.95
CA LEU A 102 -1.35 5.55 5.75
C LEU A 102 -1.64 7.05 5.81
N LEU A 103 -1.38 7.74 4.71
CA LEU A 103 -1.64 9.16 4.55
C LEU A 103 -2.20 9.39 3.14
N LEU A 104 -3.44 9.85 3.03
CA LEU A 104 -4.12 9.98 1.74
C LEU A 104 -4.90 11.30 1.68
N VAL A 105 -4.88 11.92 0.51
CA VAL A 105 -5.72 13.09 0.19
C VAL A 105 -6.99 12.62 -0.50
N SER A 106 -8.14 13.09 0.01
CA SER A 106 -9.45 12.95 -0.61
C SER A 106 -9.88 14.33 -1.11
N SER A 107 -9.51 14.65 -2.35
CA SER A 107 -9.59 16.02 -2.86
C SER A 107 -11.02 16.52 -3.01
N LEU A 108 -11.98 15.67 -3.42
CA LEU A 108 -13.38 16.06 -3.57
C LEU A 108 -14.03 16.38 -2.22
N GLU A 109 -13.74 15.62 -1.18
CA GLU A 109 -14.25 15.83 0.17
C GLU A 109 -13.46 16.86 0.97
N LYS A 110 -12.31 17.33 0.44
CA LYS A 110 -11.36 18.23 1.14
C LYS A 110 -10.90 17.66 2.48
N GLU A 111 -10.60 16.36 2.49
CA GLU A 111 -10.22 15.59 3.66
C GLU A 111 -8.85 14.95 3.51
N LEU A 112 -8.10 14.90 4.61
CA LEU A 112 -6.87 14.14 4.78
C LEU A 112 -7.17 12.93 5.66
N ILE A 113 -6.91 11.72 5.13
CA ILE A 113 -7.05 10.47 5.87
C ILE A 113 -5.69 10.15 6.48
N VAL A 114 -5.66 9.95 7.79
CA VAL A 114 -4.45 9.70 8.57
C VAL A 114 -4.64 8.47 9.42
N CYS A 115 -3.86 7.42 9.20
CA CYS A 115 -3.90 6.20 10.00
C CYS A 115 -2.56 5.97 10.71
N GLY A 116 -2.61 5.61 11.97
CA GLY A 116 -1.44 5.29 12.78
C GLY A 116 -1.30 3.81 13.08
N SER A 117 -0.22 3.43 13.78
CA SER A 117 0.01 2.06 14.24
C SER A 117 -0.59 1.75 15.61
N VAL A 118 -0.91 2.78 16.40
CA VAL A 118 -1.49 2.63 17.74
C VAL A 118 -2.99 2.39 17.69
N TRP A 119 -3.56 1.94 18.81
CA TRP A 119 -5.00 1.69 18.97
C TRP A 119 -5.56 0.78 17.86
N GLN A 120 -4.83 -0.29 17.59
CA GLN A 120 -5.17 -1.31 16.57
C GLN A 120 -5.19 -0.79 15.12
N GLY A 121 -4.57 0.36 14.84
CA GLY A 121 -4.47 0.87 13.48
C GLY A 121 -5.69 1.65 13.01
N ILE A 122 -6.32 2.40 13.90
CA ILE A 122 -7.45 3.28 13.52
C ILE A 122 -7.00 4.43 12.63
N CYS A 123 -7.98 4.98 11.89
CA CYS A 123 -7.80 6.18 11.08
C CYS A 123 -8.62 7.34 11.61
N GLU A 124 -8.18 8.54 11.30
CA GLU A 124 -8.90 9.79 11.49
C GLU A 124 -9.00 10.55 10.17
N LYS A 125 -9.96 11.46 10.09
CA LYS A 125 -10.08 12.43 9.01
C LYS A 125 -9.77 13.82 9.53
N ARG A 126 -8.95 14.54 8.76
CA ARG A 126 -8.60 15.94 9.04
C ARG A 126 -8.94 16.81 7.84
N ARG A 127 -9.14 18.09 8.07
CA ARG A 127 -9.44 19.05 6.98
C ARG A 127 -8.19 19.35 6.18
N LEU A 128 -8.28 19.31 4.84
CA LEU A 128 -7.25 19.89 3.98
C LEU A 128 -7.14 21.40 4.22
N GLY A 129 -5.91 21.90 4.25
CA GLY A 129 -5.61 23.29 4.56
C GLY A 129 -5.51 23.62 6.06
N SER A 130 -5.93 22.71 6.96
CA SER A 130 -5.67 22.83 8.41
C SER A 130 -5.73 21.48 9.10
N ILE A 131 -4.57 20.87 9.29
CA ILE A 131 -4.44 19.55 9.94
C ILE A 131 -4.80 19.54 11.43
N LYS A 132 -4.93 20.72 12.05
CA LYS A 132 -5.42 20.86 13.44
C LYS A 132 -6.91 20.56 13.55
N ASN A 133 -7.66 20.73 12.45
CA ASN A 133 -9.10 20.48 12.43
C ASN A 133 -9.39 19.01 12.16
N VAL A 134 -9.69 18.25 13.22
CA VAL A 134 -10.13 16.85 13.16
C VAL A 134 -11.60 16.81 12.81
N LEU A 135 -11.94 16.23 11.66
CA LEU A 135 -13.32 16.09 11.18
C LEU A 135 -13.99 14.84 11.74
N PHE A 136 -13.21 13.77 11.88
CA PHE A 136 -13.68 12.51 12.43
C PHE A 136 -12.54 11.73 13.08
N GLN A 137 -12.82 11.15 14.23
CA GLN A 137 -11.97 10.19 14.93
C GLN A 137 -12.85 9.19 15.69
N PRO A 138 -12.72 7.88 15.47
CA PRO A 138 -13.50 6.90 16.19
C PRO A 138 -13.09 6.87 17.67
N GLN A 139 -14.07 7.04 18.57
CA GLN A 139 -13.84 7.02 20.03
C GLN A 139 -13.90 5.59 20.59
N THR A 140 -14.86 4.81 20.09
CA THR A 140 -15.08 3.40 20.44
C THR A 140 -15.18 2.58 19.16
N PRO A 141 -14.05 2.32 18.47
CA PRO A 141 -14.08 1.66 17.18
C PRO A 141 -14.56 0.22 17.31
N GLY A 142 -15.42 -0.19 16.38
CA GLY A 142 -15.75 -1.60 16.17
C GLY A 142 -14.62 -2.33 15.40
N ASP A 143 -14.70 -3.66 15.35
CA ASP A 143 -13.66 -4.50 14.72
C ASP A 143 -13.39 -4.16 13.26
N THR A 144 -14.41 -3.71 12.54
CA THR A 144 -14.33 -3.34 11.12
C THR A 144 -13.64 -2.00 10.87
N GLN A 145 -13.47 -1.16 11.91
CA GLN A 145 -12.83 0.14 11.84
C GLN A 145 -11.30 0.11 12.05
N TYR A 146 -10.73 -1.06 12.35
CA TYR A 146 -9.28 -1.22 12.43
C TYR A 146 -8.70 -1.37 11.02
N VAL A 147 -8.11 -0.30 10.53
CA VAL A 147 -7.73 -0.14 9.11
C VAL A 147 -6.29 -0.54 8.86
N ALA A 148 -5.36 0.14 9.53
CA ALA A 148 -3.94 -0.04 9.30
C ALA A 148 -3.33 -1.15 10.18
N ALA A 149 -2.14 -1.59 9.83
CA ALA A 149 -1.41 -2.55 10.65
C ALA A 149 -0.99 -1.91 12.00
N ASN A 150 -1.30 -2.60 13.11
CA ASN A 150 -0.91 -2.22 14.47
C ASN A 150 0.55 -2.54 14.80
N ASP A 151 1.39 -2.64 13.77
CA ASP A 151 2.82 -2.91 13.88
C ASP A 151 3.59 -1.98 12.93
N PRO A 152 4.66 -1.30 13.40
CA PRO A 152 5.45 -0.40 12.58
C PRO A 152 6.10 -1.08 11.36
N ASN A 153 6.43 -2.37 11.47
CA ASN A 153 7.15 -3.12 10.44
C ASN A 153 6.24 -3.83 9.42
N ILE A 154 4.94 -3.88 9.68
CA ILE A 154 3.97 -4.53 8.80
C ILE A 154 3.39 -3.48 7.84
N SER A 155 3.38 -3.78 6.56
CA SER A 155 2.95 -2.85 5.52
C SER A 155 1.44 -2.57 5.55
N THR A 156 1.10 -1.33 5.22
CA THR A 156 -0.26 -0.91 4.87
C THR A 156 -0.14 -0.02 3.65
N VAL A 157 -0.92 -0.31 2.63
CA VAL A 157 -1.07 0.54 1.45
C VAL A 157 -2.53 0.86 1.24
N GLY A 158 -2.84 1.94 0.55
CA GLY A 158 -4.22 2.27 0.25
C GLY A 158 -4.32 3.45 -0.70
N LEU A 159 -5.51 3.64 -1.20
CA LEU A 159 -5.87 4.77 -2.04
C LEU A 159 -7.34 5.14 -1.86
N VAL A 160 -7.68 6.36 -2.21
CA VAL A 160 -9.07 6.80 -2.36
C VAL A 160 -9.44 6.67 -3.83
N GLY A 161 -10.47 5.87 -4.10
CA GLY A 161 -11.10 5.76 -5.40
C GLY A 161 -12.53 6.29 -5.34
N TYR A 162 -13.13 6.51 -6.50
CA TYR A 162 -14.50 6.99 -6.61
C TYR A 162 -15.32 6.02 -7.45
N SER A 163 -16.47 5.61 -6.92
CA SER A 163 -17.43 4.85 -7.71
C SER A 163 -17.99 5.69 -8.87
N LYS A 164 -18.70 5.06 -9.82
CA LYS A 164 -19.41 5.77 -10.88
C LYS A 164 -20.42 6.81 -10.37
N ASP A 165 -20.92 6.62 -9.13
CA ASP A 165 -21.83 7.55 -8.46
C ASP A 165 -21.08 8.59 -7.61
N ASN A 166 -19.76 8.74 -7.81
CA ASN A 166 -18.87 9.63 -7.06
C ASN A 166 -18.89 9.37 -5.54
N VAL A 167 -19.07 8.12 -5.13
CA VAL A 167 -18.92 7.73 -3.73
C VAL A 167 -17.43 7.54 -3.45
N PRO A 168 -16.86 8.28 -2.47
CA PRO A 168 -15.46 8.09 -2.10
C PRO A 168 -15.29 6.77 -1.35
N LEU A 169 -14.39 5.94 -1.85
CA LEU A 169 -14.09 4.61 -1.34
C LEU A 169 -12.62 4.52 -0.95
N LEU A 170 -12.35 4.05 0.26
CA LEU A 170 -11.01 3.75 0.73
C LEU A 170 -10.70 2.27 0.47
N PHE A 171 -9.78 2.02 -0.45
CA PHE A 171 -9.22 0.69 -0.68
C PHE A 171 -7.95 0.52 0.13
N VAL A 172 -7.86 -0.57 0.89
CA VAL A 172 -6.73 -0.82 1.78
C VAL A 172 -6.19 -2.23 1.60
N GLY A 173 -4.87 -2.33 1.42
CA GLY A 173 -4.10 -3.56 1.52
C GLY A 173 -3.30 -3.56 2.83
N ARG A 174 -3.51 -4.56 3.69
CA ARG A 174 -2.89 -4.67 5.00
C ARG A 174 -2.15 -5.98 5.17
N GLY A 175 -0.89 -5.91 5.62
CA GLY A 175 -0.13 -7.09 6.01
C GLY A 175 -0.67 -7.73 7.30
N TYR A 176 -0.36 -9.02 7.47
CA TYR A 176 -0.79 -9.78 8.64
C TYR A 176 -0.06 -9.34 9.91
N THR A 177 -0.82 -9.16 10.99
CA THR A 177 -0.28 -8.97 12.35
C THR A 177 -0.88 -10.03 13.27
N SER A 178 -0.07 -10.65 14.13
CA SER A 178 -0.49 -11.76 14.97
C SER A 178 -1.09 -11.34 16.31
N ARG A 179 -1.05 -10.05 16.66
CA ARG A 179 -1.50 -9.53 17.96
C ARG A 179 -2.72 -8.64 17.83
N GLY A 180 -3.52 -8.61 18.89
CA GLY A 180 -4.79 -7.88 18.93
C GLY A 180 -5.76 -8.40 17.90
N VAL A 181 -6.52 -7.50 17.28
CA VAL A 181 -7.47 -7.82 16.20
C VAL A 181 -6.78 -8.13 14.87
N GLY A 182 -5.47 -7.90 14.76
CA GLY A 182 -4.73 -8.02 13.51
C GLY A 182 -4.84 -9.37 12.82
N GLY A 183 -5.02 -10.45 13.60
CA GLY A 183 -5.16 -11.81 13.08
C GLY A 183 -6.47 -12.10 12.36
N SER A 184 -7.49 -11.26 12.53
CA SER A 184 -8.83 -11.42 11.93
C SER A 184 -9.14 -10.44 10.80
N ILE A 185 -8.29 -9.41 10.60
CA ILE A 185 -8.56 -8.39 9.58
C ILE A 185 -8.20 -8.91 8.20
N PRO A 186 -9.12 -8.83 7.23
CA PRO A 186 -8.86 -9.26 5.86
C PRO A 186 -7.70 -8.48 5.22
N PRO A 187 -6.93 -9.12 4.30
CA PRO A 187 -5.77 -8.49 3.68
C PRO A 187 -6.14 -7.34 2.76
N ILE A 188 -7.30 -7.40 2.10
CA ILE A 188 -7.81 -6.31 1.27
C ILE A 188 -9.24 -5.99 1.71
N THR A 189 -9.52 -4.71 1.85
CA THR A 189 -10.84 -4.20 2.25
C THR A 189 -11.17 -2.90 1.52
N THR A 190 -12.46 -2.68 1.26
CA THR A 190 -13.00 -1.41 0.74
C THR A 190 -13.94 -0.83 1.79
N ARG A 191 -13.85 0.47 2.00
CA ARG A 191 -14.65 1.20 2.99
C ARG A 191 -15.27 2.45 2.39
N ASN A 192 -16.52 2.71 2.71
CA ASN A 192 -17.18 3.98 2.36
C ASN A 192 -16.62 5.10 3.25
N LEU A 193 -16.24 6.21 2.62
CA LEU A 193 -15.72 7.39 3.31
C LEU A 193 -16.78 8.48 3.55
N ARG A 194 -17.96 8.36 2.95
CA ARG A 194 -19.04 9.33 3.21
C ARG A 194 -19.53 9.22 4.64
N ALA A 195 -19.58 10.37 5.30
CA ALA A 195 -20.46 10.54 6.43
C ALA A 195 -21.90 10.66 5.88
N HIS A 196 -22.84 9.93 6.43
CA HIS A 196 -24.26 10.12 6.06
C HIS A 196 -24.70 11.54 6.45
N PRO A 197 -25.17 12.36 5.48
CA PRO A 197 -25.57 13.73 5.78
C PRO A 197 -26.74 13.75 6.77
N GLY A 198 -26.55 14.38 7.92
CA GLY A 198 -27.61 14.62 8.90
C GLY A 198 -27.74 13.60 10.02
N GLU A 199 -26.92 12.57 10.08
CA GLU A 199 -26.88 11.68 11.23
C GLU A 199 -26.08 12.31 12.37
N VAL A 200 -26.80 12.70 13.42
CA VAL A 200 -26.21 12.82 14.75
C VAL A 200 -25.72 11.40 15.10
N PRO A 201 -24.49 11.20 15.62
CA PRO A 201 -24.04 9.89 16.04
C PRO A 201 -25.03 9.24 16.99
N GLY A 202 -25.86 8.35 16.47
CA GLY A 202 -26.85 7.57 17.19
C GLY A 202 -26.46 6.09 17.14
N PRO A 203 -27.10 5.22 17.91
CA PRO A 203 -26.81 3.81 17.93
C PRO A 203 -26.99 3.11 16.56
N ASP A 204 -27.71 3.75 15.63
CA ASP A 204 -28.01 3.23 14.28
C ASP A 204 -27.17 3.90 13.17
N SER A 205 -26.26 4.82 13.50
CA SER A 205 -25.40 5.45 12.50
C SER A 205 -24.30 4.49 12.07
N HIS A 206 -24.15 4.31 10.75
CA HIS A 206 -23.08 3.47 10.19
C HIS A 206 -21.71 4.11 10.45
N PRO A 207 -20.80 3.41 11.13
CA PRO A 207 -19.51 3.99 11.48
C PRO A 207 -18.62 4.16 10.24
N ILE A 208 -18.03 5.34 10.09
CA ILE A 208 -17.04 5.64 9.05
C ILE A 208 -15.85 4.68 9.17
N PHE A 209 -15.24 4.32 8.05
CA PHE A 209 -14.18 3.32 7.92
C PHE A 209 -14.61 1.87 8.18
N SER A 210 -15.90 1.56 8.27
CA SER A 210 -16.36 0.18 8.32
C SER A 210 -16.33 -0.45 6.93
N TYR A 211 -15.85 -1.69 6.83
CA TYR A 211 -15.93 -2.49 5.60
C TYR A 211 -17.20 -3.35 5.53
N GLU A 212 -18.04 -3.36 6.55
CA GLU A 212 -19.32 -4.09 6.53
C GLU A 212 -20.28 -3.53 5.49
N GLU A 213 -20.16 -2.23 5.22
CA GLU A 213 -20.98 -1.55 4.21
C GLU A 213 -20.50 -1.74 2.78
N THR A 214 -19.26 -2.22 2.58
CA THR A 214 -18.68 -2.33 1.26
C THR A 214 -18.18 -3.73 0.99
N ALA A 215 -16.88 -3.99 1.09
CA ALA A 215 -16.33 -5.28 0.74
C ALA A 215 -15.07 -5.65 1.52
N LYS A 216 -14.84 -6.95 1.62
CA LYS A 216 -13.61 -7.52 2.16
C LYS A 216 -13.22 -8.76 1.39
N LEU A 217 -11.92 -8.95 1.22
CA LEU A 217 -11.39 -10.21 0.70
C LEU A 217 -11.35 -11.24 1.83
N ALA A 218 -12.26 -12.22 1.78
CA ALA A 218 -12.30 -13.29 2.76
C ALA A 218 -11.23 -14.35 2.43
N VAL A 219 -10.15 -14.37 3.20
CA VAL A 219 -9.05 -15.32 3.05
C VAL A 219 -8.85 -16.06 4.37
N GLY A 220 -8.89 -17.39 4.32
CA GLY A 220 -8.46 -18.21 5.45
C GLY A 220 -6.94 -18.25 5.59
N ARG A 221 -6.43 -18.81 6.69
CA ARG A 221 -4.98 -19.03 6.91
C ARG A 221 -4.10 -17.78 6.69
N LEU A 222 -4.56 -16.63 7.13
CA LEU A 222 -3.87 -15.34 6.94
C LEU A 222 -2.40 -15.37 7.36
N SER A 223 -2.08 -16.02 8.48
CA SER A 223 -0.71 -16.18 8.99
C SER A 223 0.17 -17.03 8.08
N GLU A 224 -0.40 -18.02 7.36
CA GLU A 224 0.35 -18.84 6.43
C GLU A 224 0.68 -18.08 5.14
N TYR A 225 -0.28 -17.32 4.60
CA TYR A 225 -0.06 -16.47 3.43
C TYR A 225 0.92 -15.33 3.71
N ASN A 226 0.79 -14.69 4.86
CA ASN A 226 1.64 -13.60 5.32
C ASN A 226 1.88 -12.54 4.25
N HIS A 227 0.82 -11.81 3.88
CA HIS A 227 0.86 -10.78 2.84
C HIS A 227 1.76 -9.60 3.22
N HIS A 228 2.55 -9.14 2.25
CA HIS A 228 3.34 -7.91 2.31
C HIS A 228 2.97 -7.01 1.14
N PHE A 229 2.21 -5.96 1.41
CA PHE A 229 1.78 -5.01 0.39
C PHE A 229 2.89 -4.00 0.09
N ILE A 230 3.11 -3.70 -1.19
CA ILE A 230 4.14 -2.79 -1.67
C ILE A 230 3.53 -1.50 -2.21
N GLN A 231 2.47 -1.60 -3.03
CA GLN A 231 1.86 -0.47 -3.72
C GLN A 231 0.39 -0.74 -4.00
N SER A 232 -0.40 0.34 -4.10
CA SER A 232 -1.74 0.32 -4.68
C SER A 232 -1.89 1.50 -5.64
N PHE A 233 -2.63 1.31 -6.71
CA PHE A 233 -2.90 2.36 -7.71
C PHE A 233 -4.20 2.08 -8.44
N THR A 234 -4.72 3.10 -9.11
CA THR A 234 -5.85 2.97 -10.03
C THR A 234 -5.36 2.98 -11.47
N HIS A 235 -5.97 2.17 -12.31
CA HIS A 235 -5.81 2.21 -13.75
C HIS A 235 -7.16 1.88 -14.41
N GLY A 236 -7.60 2.75 -15.32
CA GLY A 236 -8.97 2.67 -15.85
C GLY A 236 -10.03 2.69 -14.74
N SER A 237 -10.95 1.76 -14.76
CA SER A 237 -12.03 1.59 -13.78
C SER A 237 -11.69 0.58 -12.67
N SER A 238 -10.42 0.31 -12.44
CA SER A 238 -9.99 -0.74 -11.53
C SER A 238 -8.93 -0.25 -10.54
N VAL A 239 -8.90 -0.90 -9.39
CA VAL A 239 -7.89 -0.77 -8.36
C VAL A 239 -6.97 -1.97 -8.42
N TYR A 240 -5.68 -1.71 -8.31
CA TYR A 240 -4.63 -2.71 -8.30
C TYR A 240 -3.88 -2.68 -6.98
N PHE A 241 -3.54 -3.88 -6.47
CA PHE A 241 -2.62 -4.05 -5.36
C PHE A 241 -1.44 -4.89 -5.80
N LEU A 242 -0.24 -4.43 -5.45
CA LEU A 242 1.01 -5.14 -5.61
C LEU A 242 1.49 -5.62 -4.24
N PHE A 243 1.68 -6.91 -4.12
CA PHE A 243 2.11 -7.54 -2.87
C PHE A 243 2.88 -8.83 -3.15
N TYR A 244 3.63 -9.29 -2.19
CA TYR A 244 4.10 -10.67 -2.18
C TYR A 244 3.55 -11.41 -0.98
N ARG A 245 3.34 -12.70 -1.16
CA ARG A 245 2.85 -13.63 -0.15
C ARG A 245 3.38 -15.03 -0.41
N ARG A 246 3.25 -15.93 0.57
CA ARG A 246 3.60 -17.33 0.35
C ARG A 246 2.66 -17.97 -0.67
N ASP A 247 3.23 -18.71 -1.57
CA ASP A 247 2.49 -19.58 -2.48
C ASP A 247 2.20 -20.92 -1.78
N LEU A 248 1.00 -21.07 -1.25
CA LEU A 248 0.62 -22.28 -0.51
C LEU A 248 0.33 -23.48 -1.42
N LYS A 249 0.15 -23.26 -2.72
CA LYS A 249 0.00 -24.33 -3.72
C LYS A 249 1.35 -24.93 -4.11
N SER A 250 2.43 -24.16 -4.00
CA SER A 250 3.79 -24.65 -4.24
C SER A 250 4.31 -25.48 -3.07
N HIS A 251 4.99 -26.60 -3.36
CA HIS A 251 5.65 -27.44 -2.35
C HIS A 251 6.70 -26.65 -1.52
N SER A 252 7.39 -25.69 -2.14
CA SER A 252 8.41 -24.88 -1.48
C SER A 252 7.82 -23.80 -0.55
N ARG A 253 6.55 -23.46 -0.72
CA ARG A 253 5.87 -22.37 0.00
C ARG A 253 6.66 -21.06 0.01
N GLU A 254 7.37 -20.80 -1.08
CA GLU A 254 8.18 -19.59 -1.25
C GLU A 254 7.30 -18.36 -1.38
N TYR A 255 7.87 -17.20 -1.05
CA TYR A 255 7.23 -15.93 -1.33
C TYR A 255 7.25 -15.64 -2.83
N ARG A 256 6.12 -15.20 -3.36
CA ARG A 256 5.95 -14.74 -4.74
C ARG A 256 5.18 -13.44 -4.79
N THR A 257 5.49 -12.64 -5.80
CA THR A 257 4.79 -11.39 -6.06
C THR A 257 3.56 -11.61 -6.90
N TYR A 258 2.51 -10.90 -6.54
CA TYR A 258 1.23 -10.88 -7.24
C TYR A 258 0.80 -9.44 -7.50
N ILE A 259 0.09 -9.24 -8.60
CA ILE A 259 -0.76 -8.09 -8.84
C ILE A 259 -2.20 -8.55 -8.75
N SER A 260 -3.02 -7.89 -7.94
CA SER A 260 -4.46 -8.13 -7.92
C SER A 260 -5.22 -6.97 -8.52
N LYS A 261 -6.39 -7.26 -9.07
CA LYS A 261 -7.29 -6.31 -9.71
C LYS A 261 -8.69 -6.45 -9.13
N ILE A 262 -9.32 -5.30 -8.86
CA ILE A 262 -10.71 -5.18 -8.40
C ILE A 262 -11.36 -4.02 -9.14
N CYS A 263 -12.58 -4.17 -9.65
CA CYS A 263 -13.33 -3.05 -10.22
C CYS A 263 -13.73 -2.05 -9.12
N LEU A 264 -13.66 -0.75 -9.41
CA LEU A 264 -14.03 0.32 -8.49
C LEU A 264 -15.48 0.23 -7.98
N ASP A 265 -16.38 -0.24 -8.82
CA ASP A 265 -17.82 -0.37 -8.50
C ASP A 265 -18.22 -1.75 -7.97
N ASP A 266 -17.25 -2.61 -7.65
CA ASP A 266 -17.52 -3.97 -7.19
C ASP A 266 -17.55 -4.06 -5.66
N SER A 267 -18.73 -3.92 -5.09
CA SER A 267 -18.95 -4.02 -3.65
C SER A 267 -18.84 -5.44 -3.07
N HIS A 268 -18.66 -6.47 -3.91
CA HIS A 268 -18.63 -7.86 -3.47
C HIS A 268 -17.36 -8.63 -3.87
N TYR A 269 -16.42 -7.96 -4.54
CA TYR A 269 -15.18 -8.54 -5.04
C TYR A 269 -15.36 -9.71 -6.02
N TYR A 270 -16.46 -9.72 -6.77
CA TYR A 270 -16.67 -10.68 -7.86
C TYR A 270 -15.66 -10.54 -8.98
N SER A 271 -15.13 -9.32 -9.15
CA SER A 271 -14.11 -9.00 -10.14
C SER A 271 -12.69 -9.29 -9.68
N TYR A 272 -12.49 -9.67 -8.41
CA TYR A 272 -11.18 -9.90 -7.85
C TYR A 272 -10.43 -11.01 -8.59
N VAL A 273 -9.18 -10.73 -8.91
CA VAL A 273 -8.26 -11.70 -9.52
C VAL A 273 -6.84 -11.39 -9.08
N GLU A 274 -6.01 -12.42 -8.97
CA GLU A 274 -4.57 -12.32 -8.74
C GLU A 274 -3.81 -12.87 -9.95
N LEU A 275 -2.74 -12.19 -10.33
CA LEU A 275 -1.82 -12.62 -11.36
C LEU A 275 -0.40 -12.65 -10.79
N PRO A 276 0.33 -13.77 -10.85
CA PRO A 276 1.71 -13.81 -10.40
C PRO A 276 2.60 -12.98 -11.33
N LEU A 277 3.41 -12.10 -10.74
CA LEU A 277 4.42 -11.32 -11.45
C LEU A 277 5.79 -11.98 -11.29
N LEU A 278 6.44 -12.26 -12.42
CA LEU A 278 7.76 -12.85 -12.48
C LEU A 278 8.71 -11.96 -13.26
N CYS A 279 9.80 -11.58 -12.63
CA CYS A 279 10.90 -10.90 -13.30
C CYS A 279 12.02 -11.90 -13.59
N ARG A 280 12.22 -12.25 -14.86
CA ARG A 280 13.21 -13.23 -15.28
C ARG A 280 14.47 -12.52 -15.80
N GLY A 281 15.60 -12.73 -15.13
CA GLY A 281 16.91 -12.39 -15.67
C GLY A 281 17.45 -13.53 -16.55
N LYS A 282 18.70 -13.40 -16.97
CA LYS A 282 19.37 -14.41 -17.84
C LYS A 282 19.53 -15.77 -17.15
N GLU A 283 19.85 -15.77 -15.86
CA GLU A 283 20.20 -16.97 -15.11
C GLU A 283 19.27 -17.24 -13.92
N LYS A 284 18.52 -16.22 -13.48
CA LYS A 284 17.71 -16.28 -12.26
C LYS A 284 16.34 -15.67 -12.46
N THR A 285 15.41 -16.11 -11.61
CA THR A 285 14.10 -15.46 -11.44
C THR A 285 14.10 -14.63 -10.15
N TYR A 286 13.66 -13.39 -10.26
CA TYR A 286 13.50 -12.47 -9.14
C TYR A 286 12.02 -12.41 -8.80
N SER A 287 11.66 -12.86 -7.61
CA SER A 287 10.27 -13.11 -7.23
C SER A 287 9.72 -12.15 -6.20
N LEU A 288 10.56 -11.27 -5.62
CA LEU A 288 10.14 -10.39 -4.54
C LEU A 288 10.20 -8.93 -4.95
N LEU A 289 9.04 -8.34 -5.16
CA LEU A 289 8.88 -6.94 -5.48
C LEU A 289 9.35 -6.06 -4.32
N GLN A 290 10.18 -5.07 -4.60
CA GLN A 290 10.66 -4.10 -3.61
C GLN A 290 10.04 -2.73 -3.78
N ALA A 291 9.83 -2.31 -5.03
CA ALA A 291 9.21 -1.03 -5.37
C ALA A 291 8.54 -1.14 -6.74
N ALA A 292 7.52 -0.32 -6.96
CA ALA A 292 6.82 -0.23 -8.22
C ALA A 292 6.34 1.20 -8.50
N TYR A 293 6.22 1.51 -9.77
CA TYR A 293 5.68 2.79 -10.22
C TYR A 293 4.97 2.63 -11.57
N VAL A 294 3.78 3.20 -11.69
CA VAL A 294 3.04 3.22 -12.97
C VAL A 294 3.21 4.59 -13.60
N ALA A 295 3.62 4.62 -14.85
CA ALA A 295 3.80 5.85 -15.61
C ALA A 295 3.46 5.65 -17.08
N GLN A 296 3.13 6.75 -17.74
CA GLN A 296 3.12 6.81 -19.19
C GLN A 296 4.56 6.99 -19.69
N PRO A 297 5.04 6.16 -20.61
CA PRO A 297 6.35 6.40 -21.20
C PRO A 297 6.28 7.73 -21.99
N GLY A 298 6.93 8.76 -21.46
CA GLY A 298 7.00 10.08 -22.08
C GLY A 298 7.80 10.01 -23.37
N GLY A 299 7.19 10.42 -24.47
CA GLY A 299 7.85 10.60 -25.74
C GLY A 299 7.01 11.52 -26.62
N GLU A 300 7.26 12.84 -26.59
CA GLU A 300 7.04 13.71 -27.74
C GLU A 300 8.04 13.29 -28.82
N GLY A 301 7.70 12.29 -29.61
CA GLY A 301 8.56 11.83 -30.72
C GLY A 301 8.00 10.58 -31.36
N ASP A 302 7.42 10.77 -32.51
CA ASP A 302 7.03 9.84 -33.54
C ASP A 302 7.91 8.58 -33.66
N THR A 303 7.70 7.59 -32.80
CA THR A 303 8.12 6.21 -33.02
C THR A 303 7.05 5.30 -32.44
N GLY A 304 6.26 4.64 -33.27
CA GLY A 304 5.18 3.69 -33.04
C GLY A 304 5.28 2.68 -31.89
N ALA A 305 5.73 3.10 -30.73
CA ALA A 305 5.73 2.32 -29.50
C ALA A 305 4.43 2.55 -28.73
N ALA A 306 3.86 1.50 -28.18
CA ALA A 306 2.60 1.44 -27.48
C ALA A 306 2.39 2.63 -26.54
N GLN A 307 1.33 3.38 -26.78
CA GLN A 307 0.88 4.59 -26.08
C GLN A 307 0.10 4.25 -24.78
N GLY A 308 0.48 3.17 -24.07
CA GLY A 308 -0.21 2.72 -22.86
C GLY A 308 0.62 2.93 -21.58
N ASP A 309 -0.05 2.93 -20.43
CA ASP A 309 0.60 2.96 -19.14
C ASP A 309 1.49 1.72 -18.95
N VAL A 310 2.63 1.90 -18.31
CA VAL A 310 3.57 0.82 -17.97
C VAL A 310 3.83 0.77 -16.48
N LEU A 311 3.98 -0.44 -15.96
CA LEU A 311 4.37 -0.73 -14.59
C LEU A 311 5.88 -1.01 -14.57
N PHE A 312 6.65 -0.11 -13.98
CA PHE A 312 8.04 -0.35 -13.62
C PHE A 312 8.09 -1.06 -12.27
N ALA A 313 8.83 -2.16 -12.20
CA ALA A 313 8.86 -2.99 -11.01
C ALA A 313 10.28 -3.48 -10.71
N ALA A 314 10.80 -3.10 -9.54
CA ALA A 314 12.11 -3.53 -9.05
C ALA A 314 11.95 -4.76 -8.14
N PHE A 315 12.70 -5.80 -8.44
CA PHE A 315 12.64 -7.07 -7.74
C PHE A 315 13.98 -7.46 -7.12
N SER A 316 13.91 -8.24 -6.03
CA SER A 316 15.02 -9.00 -5.48
C SER A 316 14.74 -10.50 -5.55
N ALA A 317 15.76 -11.33 -5.41
CA ALA A 317 15.61 -12.76 -5.27
C ALA A 317 15.60 -13.16 -3.78
N TRP A 318 14.92 -14.25 -3.47
CA TRP A 318 14.97 -14.88 -2.15
C TRP A 318 16.14 -15.85 -2.08
N GLN A 319 16.98 -15.71 -1.05
CA GLN A 319 18.04 -16.67 -0.76
C GLN A 319 17.54 -17.71 0.24
N ALA A 320 17.19 -18.88 -0.26
CA ALA A 320 16.72 -19.99 0.58
C ALA A 320 17.75 -20.41 1.64
N SER A 321 19.05 -20.30 1.33
CA SER A 321 20.15 -20.69 2.22
C SER A 321 20.32 -19.78 3.43
N SER A 322 20.00 -18.49 3.32
CA SER A 322 20.17 -17.50 4.39
C SER A 322 18.84 -17.01 4.98
N GLY A 323 17.71 -17.31 4.34
CA GLY A 323 16.40 -16.78 4.69
C GLY A 323 16.30 -15.25 4.54
N LYS A 324 17.13 -14.64 3.70
CA LYS A 324 17.22 -13.20 3.49
C LYS A 324 17.01 -12.83 2.03
N LEU A 325 16.78 -11.55 1.79
CA LEU A 325 16.80 -10.98 0.44
C LEU A 325 18.23 -11.08 -0.14
N SER A 326 18.33 -11.40 -1.42
CA SER A 326 19.58 -11.29 -2.17
C SER A 326 19.96 -9.82 -2.34
N GLU A 327 21.26 -9.54 -2.40
CA GLU A 327 21.78 -8.23 -2.80
C GLU A 327 21.60 -7.98 -4.31
N GLU A 328 21.26 -9.02 -5.07
CA GLU A 328 21.00 -8.92 -6.50
C GLU A 328 19.55 -8.44 -6.75
N SER A 329 19.40 -7.56 -7.73
CA SER A 329 18.14 -6.97 -8.11
C SER A 329 17.92 -7.00 -9.62
N ALA A 330 16.68 -6.92 -10.02
CA ALA A 330 16.27 -6.79 -11.41
C ALA A 330 15.16 -5.76 -11.55
N LEU A 331 15.14 -5.06 -12.69
CA LEU A 331 14.06 -4.18 -13.08
C LEU A 331 13.30 -4.84 -14.24
N CYS A 332 11.99 -4.98 -14.07
CA CYS A 332 11.09 -5.44 -15.13
C CYS A 332 10.04 -4.36 -15.44
N ILE A 333 9.59 -4.36 -16.68
CA ILE A 333 8.56 -3.45 -17.19
C ILE A 333 7.41 -4.30 -17.72
N TYR A 334 6.19 -3.99 -17.31
CA TYR A 334 4.97 -4.64 -17.76
C TYR A 334 4.05 -3.59 -18.36
N THR A 335 3.46 -3.84 -19.52
CA THR A 335 2.42 -2.98 -20.06
C THR A 335 1.11 -3.23 -19.31
N MET A 336 0.39 -2.17 -18.95
CA MET A 336 -0.88 -2.33 -18.22
C MET A 336 -1.93 -3.00 -19.08
N ASP A 337 -1.90 -2.80 -20.39
CA ASP A 337 -2.79 -3.50 -21.34
C ASP A 337 -2.63 -5.02 -21.26
N GLU A 338 -1.38 -5.51 -21.17
CA GLU A 338 -1.11 -6.95 -21.03
C GLU A 338 -1.54 -7.48 -19.65
N VAL A 339 -1.32 -6.70 -18.60
CA VAL A 339 -1.80 -7.02 -17.24
C VAL A 339 -3.33 -7.12 -17.25
N ASP A 340 -4.01 -6.18 -17.89
CA ASP A 340 -5.47 -6.17 -18.00
C ASP A 340 -6.01 -7.34 -18.80
N ARG A 341 -5.37 -7.64 -19.91
CA ARG A 341 -5.72 -8.79 -20.75
C ARG A 341 -5.58 -10.11 -20.00
N LEU A 342 -4.46 -10.31 -19.30
CA LEU A 342 -4.18 -11.53 -18.56
C LEU A 342 -5.07 -11.67 -17.32
N THR A 343 -5.35 -10.60 -16.59
CA THR A 343 -6.27 -10.64 -15.44
C THR A 343 -7.68 -10.98 -15.89
N THR A 344 -8.16 -10.43 -17.00
CA THR A 344 -9.46 -10.77 -17.58
C THR A 344 -9.51 -12.23 -18.01
N GLN A 345 -8.50 -12.70 -18.74
CA GLN A 345 -8.41 -14.10 -19.17
C GLN A 345 -8.37 -15.07 -17.99
N THR A 346 -7.59 -14.76 -16.94
CA THR A 346 -7.49 -15.57 -15.71
C THR A 346 -8.84 -15.68 -15.02
N ARG A 347 -9.57 -14.59 -14.90
CA ARG A 347 -10.92 -14.57 -14.34
C ARG A 347 -11.88 -15.40 -15.17
N ASP A 348 -11.90 -15.23 -16.47
CA ASP A 348 -12.79 -15.94 -17.35
C ASP A 348 -12.52 -17.47 -17.31
N LEU A 349 -11.26 -17.88 -17.29
CA LEU A 349 -10.89 -19.28 -17.13
C LEU A 349 -11.37 -19.87 -15.80
N CYS A 350 -11.30 -19.08 -14.70
CA CYS A 350 -11.76 -19.52 -13.39
C CYS A 350 -13.27 -19.86 -13.41
N TYR A 351 -14.08 -19.03 -14.04
CA TYR A 351 -15.53 -19.21 -14.02
C TYR A 351 -16.08 -20.08 -15.17
N THR A 352 -15.32 -20.29 -16.24
CA THR A 352 -15.79 -21.04 -17.42
C THR A 352 -15.12 -22.38 -17.62
N LYS A 353 -13.89 -22.59 -17.11
CA LYS A 353 -13.09 -23.80 -17.33
C LYS A 353 -12.40 -24.31 -16.06
N ASP A 354 -12.95 -24.06 -14.89
CA ASP A 354 -12.37 -24.43 -13.58
C ASP A 354 -10.92 -23.96 -13.38
N GLY A 355 -10.54 -22.85 -14.02
CA GLY A 355 -9.21 -22.28 -13.92
C GLY A 355 -8.12 -22.99 -14.71
N LYS A 356 -8.47 -23.90 -15.61
CA LYS A 356 -7.50 -24.70 -16.38
C LYS A 356 -7.35 -24.24 -17.82
N SER A 357 -6.14 -24.35 -18.37
CA SER A 357 -5.89 -24.20 -19.79
C SER A 357 -6.47 -25.40 -20.58
N GLU A 358 -6.39 -25.34 -21.91
CA GLU A 358 -6.81 -26.44 -22.78
C GLU A 358 -5.99 -27.71 -22.56
N GLU A 359 -4.75 -27.58 -22.11
CA GLU A 359 -3.86 -28.68 -21.74
C GLU A 359 -4.11 -29.21 -20.31
N GLY A 360 -5.12 -28.66 -19.60
CA GLY A 360 -5.46 -29.08 -18.24
C GLY A 360 -4.54 -28.49 -17.15
N VAL A 361 -3.66 -27.56 -17.49
CA VAL A 361 -2.78 -26.88 -16.54
C VAL A 361 -3.57 -25.82 -15.79
N GLU A 362 -3.45 -25.76 -14.47
CA GLU A 362 -4.05 -24.73 -13.62
C GLU A 362 -3.35 -23.39 -13.86
N VAL A 363 -4.05 -22.46 -14.50
CA VAL A 363 -3.50 -21.15 -14.91
C VAL A 363 -4.26 -19.98 -14.30
N ALA A 364 -5.50 -20.18 -13.83
CA ALA A 364 -6.21 -19.15 -13.10
C ALA A 364 -5.83 -19.19 -11.62
N TYR A 365 -5.57 -18.01 -11.07
CA TYR A 365 -5.17 -17.87 -9.69
C TYR A 365 -6.11 -16.89 -8.98
N ILE A 366 -7.16 -17.45 -8.39
CA ILE A 366 -8.08 -16.72 -7.52
C ILE A 366 -8.12 -17.48 -6.20
N GLU A 367 -7.65 -16.86 -5.14
CA GLU A 367 -7.59 -17.49 -3.83
C GLU A 367 -8.36 -16.66 -2.81
N TYR A 368 -9.55 -17.08 -2.47
CA TYR A 368 -10.44 -16.34 -1.58
C TYR A 368 -10.61 -16.98 -0.21
N ASP A 369 -10.52 -18.31 -0.15
CA ASP A 369 -10.78 -19.08 1.05
C ASP A 369 -9.94 -20.34 1.08
N VAL A 370 -9.99 -21.06 2.19
CA VAL A 370 -9.32 -22.36 2.41
C VAL A 370 -9.61 -23.38 1.30
N ASN A 371 -10.77 -23.24 0.65
CA ASN A 371 -11.24 -24.08 -0.44
C ASN A 371 -11.34 -23.33 -1.77
N SER A 372 -10.53 -22.30 -1.99
CA SER A 372 -10.59 -21.52 -3.23
C SER A 372 -10.30 -22.39 -4.44
N ILE A 373 -11.37 -22.90 -4.98
CA ILE A 373 -11.43 -23.66 -6.22
C ILE A 373 -12.16 -22.75 -7.18
N CYS A 374 -11.59 -22.52 -8.36
CA CYS A 374 -12.37 -21.97 -9.45
C CYS A 374 -13.55 -22.89 -9.73
N VAL A 375 -14.74 -22.39 -9.63
CA VAL A 375 -15.96 -23.17 -9.87
C VAL A 375 -16.57 -22.72 -11.18
N GLN A 376 -16.74 -23.66 -12.10
CA GLN A 376 -17.48 -23.41 -13.33
C GLN A 376 -18.92 -23.03 -12.95
N LEU A 377 -19.31 -21.81 -13.28
CA LEU A 377 -20.71 -21.42 -13.18
C LEU A 377 -21.48 -22.20 -14.25
N SER A 378 -22.30 -23.14 -13.84
CA SER A 378 -23.23 -23.80 -14.75
C SER A 378 -24.02 -22.72 -15.49
N ALA A 379 -24.09 -22.85 -16.82
CA ALA A 379 -24.66 -21.87 -17.71
C ALA A 379 -26.10 -21.51 -17.32
N VAL A 380 -26.27 -20.59 -16.40
CA VAL A 380 -27.52 -19.88 -16.17
C VAL A 380 -27.52 -18.73 -17.15
N SER A 381 -28.13 -19.04 -18.30
CA SER A 381 -28.70 -18.12 -19.28
C SER A 381 -28.19 -16.67 -19.31
N GLY A 382 -27.33 -16.36 -20.28
CA GLY A 382 -27.51 -15.20 -21.17
C GLY A 382 -27.36 -13.77 -20.64
N HIS A 383 -27.21 -13.49 -19.36
CA HIS A 383 -27.32 -12.14 -18.82
C HIS A 383 -26.08 -11.57 -18.12
N LEU A 384 -24.97 -12.29 -18.05
CA LEU A 384 -23.75 -11.82 -17.39
C LEU A 384 -22.68 -11.21 -18.34
N ARG A 385 -23.10 -10.73 -19.51
CA ARG A 385 -22.14 -10.09 -20.45
C ARG A 385 -21.89 -8.59 -20.22
N HIS A 386 -22.55 -7.98 -19.22
CA HIS A 386 -22.37 -6.55 -18.90
C HIS A 386 -22.47 -6.32 -17.39
N ALA A 387 -21.42 -6.65 -16.67
CA ALA A 387 -21.15 -6.14 -15.33
C ALA A 387 -19.69 -5.71 -15.23
#